data_45f0b874eef4f58348942c29eefdf436
#
_entry.id   45f0b874eef4f58348942c29eefdf436
#
_cell.length_a   1.000
_cell.length_b   1.000
_cell.length_c   1.000
_cell.angle_alpha   90.00
_cell.angle_beta   90.00
_cell.angle_gamma   90.00
#
_symmetry.space_group_name_H-M   'P 1'
#
loop_
_entity.id
_entity.type
_entity.pdbx_description
1 polymer ?
#
loop_
_entity_poly.entity_id
_entity_poly.type
_entity_poly.pdbx_seq_one_letter_code
_entity_poly.pdbx_strand_id
1 'polypeptide(L)'
;ARQVICDIGYDSPEKGFDGHTCAILTTIDKQSPDIALGVDRQGAGDQGMMFGYACRETPELMPLPISLAHKLAAQLTKVRADGTLPYLRPDGKTQVTVEYAEDGTPVRIDAVVVSSQHAAYIETETLRHDIEKNVIREIIPADMMDDKTKIFINPTGRFVTGGPQGDSGLTGRKIIVDTYGGYSRH
;
A
#
# COMPACT_ATOMS: atom_id res chain seq x y z
N ALA A 1 -15.39 1.75 13.31
CA ALA A 1 -15.34 1.81 11.84
C ALA A 1 -15.30 3.26 11.33
N ARG A 2 -16.30 4.13 11.64
CA ARG A 2 -16.38 5.52 11.11
C ARG A 2 -15.10 6.31 11.36
N GLN A 3 -14.61 6.32 12.60
CA GLN A 3 -13.40 7.05 12.94
C GLN A 3 -12.21 6.61 12.07
N VAL A 4 -12.00 5.31 11.91
CA VAL A 4 -10.92 4.76 11.07
C VAL A 4 -11.06 5.20 9.60
N ILE A 5 -12.28 5.21 9.05
CA ILE A 5 -12.53 5.68 7.69
C ILE A 5 -12.15 7.15 7.54
N CYS A 6 -12.55 7.99 8.51
CA CYS A 6 -12.20 9.42 8.53
C CYS A 6 -10.68 9.62 8.72
N ASP A 7 -10.04 8.86 9.62
CA ASP A 7 -8.61 8.94 9.88
C ASP A 7 -7.77 8.55 8.65
N ILE A 8 -8.25 7.60 7.84
CA ILE A 8 -7.66 7.25 6.54
C ILE A 8 -7.75 8.43 5.56
N GLY A 9 -8.74 9.31 5.73
CA GLY A 9 -8.90 10.51 4.93
C GLY A 9 -10.18 10.54 4.06
N TYR A 10 -11.09 9.58 4.22
CA TYR A 10 -12.44 9.61 3.62
C TYR A 10 -13.43 10.27 4.57
N ASP A 11 -13.34 11.58 4.69
CA ASP A 11 -14.06 12.43 5.65
C ASP A 11 -15.02 13.44 4.97
N SER A 12 -15.20 13.33 3.64
CA SER A 12 -16.01 14.25 2.85
C SER A 12 -16.54 13.57 1.59
N PRO A 13 -17.80 13.86 1.18
CA PRO A 13 -18.37 13.37 -0.09
C PRO A 13 -17.55 13.74 -1.33
N GLU A 14 -16.83 14.86 -1.31
CA GLU A 14 -15.97 15.31 -2.41
C GLU A 14 -14.82 14.35 -2.71
N LYS A 15 -14.46 13.50 -1.74
CA LYS A 15 -13.44 12.45 -1.88
C LYS A 15 -14.01 11.15 -2.46
N GLY A 16 -15.32 11.13 -2.78
CA GLY A 16 -16.02 9.97 -3.32
C GLY A 16 -16.55 8.99 -2.25
N PHE A 17 -16.16 9.16 -0.99
CA PHE A 17 -16.63 8.37 0.14
C PHE A 17 -16.53 9.18 1.42
N ASP A 18 -17.48 9.03 2.33
CA ASP A 18 -17.52 9.80 3.57
C ASP A 18 -17.84 8.89 4.76
N GLY A 19 -16.89 8.78 5.67
CA GLY A 19 -17.03 8.01 6.89
C GLY A 19 -18.11 8.50 7.84
N HIS A 20 -18.46 9.78 7.78
CA HIS A 20 -19.53 10.35 8.63
C HIS A 20 -20.91 9.86 8.22
N THR A 21 -21.14 9.64 6.92
CA THR A 21 -22.46 9.36 6.35
C THR A 21 -22.63 7.95 5.78
N CYS A 22 -21.53 7.17 5.60
CA CYS A 22 -21.61 5.82 5.04
C CYS A 22 -22.43 4.87 5.92
N ALA A 23 -23.07 3.88 5.31
CA ALA A 23 -23.73 2.79 6.04
C ALA A 23 -22.68 1.85 6.65
N ILE A 24 -22.93 1.39 7.86
CA ILE A 24 -22.12 0.37 8.53
C ILE A 24 -23.07 -0.73 9.02
N LEU A 25 -22.90 -1.92 8.45
CA LEU A 25 -23.66 -3.10 8.84
C LEU A 25 -22.72 -4.06 9.57
N THR A 26 -23.20 -4.65 10.67
CA THR A 26 -22.45 -5.64 11.44
C THR A 26 -23.25 -6.94 11.51
N THR A 27 -22.55 -8.04 11.28
CA THR A 27 -23.10 -9.39 11.38
C THR A 27 -22.23 -10.25 12.29
N ILE A 28 -21.70 -9.64 13.35
CA ILE A 28 -20.85 -10.31 14.33
C ILE A 28 -21.76 -11.15 15.23
N ASP A 29 -21.50 -12.44 15.28
CA ASP A 29 -22.22 -13.40 16.11
C ASP A 29 -21.25 -14.09 17.08
N LYS A 30 -21.81 -14.84 18.03
CA LYS A 30 -21.03 -15.60 19.00
C LYS A 30 -20.34 -16.78 18.31
N GLN A 31 -19.10 -17.05 18.73
CA GLN A 31 -18.41 -18.27 18.33
C GLN A 31 -19.17 -19.51 18.83
N SER A 32 -19.12 -20.61 18.06
CA SER A 32 -19.63 -21.90 18.48
C SER A 32 -19.08 -22.27 19.86
N PRO A 33 -19.93 -22.71 20.81
CA PRO A 33 -19.48 -23.13 22.13
C PRO A 33 -18.45 -24.28 22.08
N ASP A 34 -18.56 -25.16 21.09
CA ASP A 34 -17.64 -26.29 20.92
C ASP A 34 -16.25 -25.82 20.47
N ILE A 35 -16.19 -24.85 19.58
CA ILE A 35 -14.92 -24.22 19.17
C ILE A 35 -14.33 -23.40 20.32
N ALA A 36 -15.16 -22.69 21.07
CA ALA A 36 -14.74 -21.88 22.21
C ALA A 36 -14.01 -22.69 23.28
N LEU A 37 -14.37 -23.96 23.48
CA LEU A 37 -13.68 -24.85 24.43
C LEU A 37 -12.16 -24.96 24.16
N GLY A 38 -11.74 -24.95 22.90
CA GLY A 38 -10.32 -24.95 22.52
C GLY A 38 -9.67 -23.58 22.67
N VAL A 39 -10.36 -22.54 22.22
CA VAL A 39 -9.87 -21.15 22.22
C VAL A 39 -9.70 -20.63 23.64
N ASP A 40 -10.67 -20.86 24.53
CA ASP A 40 -10.66 -20.40 25.93
C ASP A 40 -9.55 -21.06 26.76
N ARG A 41 -8.99 -22.17 26.28
CA ARG A 41 -7.82 -22.86 26.86
C ARG A 41 -6.50 -22.45 26.21
N GLN A 42 -6.44 -21.27 25.59
CA GLN A 42 -5.27 -20.75 24.86
C GLN A 42 -4.91 -21.57 23.59
N GLY A 43 -5.84 -22.32 23.06
CA GLY A 43 -5.70 -23.00 21.77
C GLY A 43 -6.15 -22.11 20.60
N ALA A 44 -6.01 -22.64 19.39
CA ALA A 44 -6.50 -22.01 18.18
C ALA A 44 -7.88 -22.55 17.81
N GLY A 45 -8.69 -21.73 17.11
CA GLY A 45 -10.00 -22.13 16.61
C GLY A 45 -9.95 -23.01 15.36
N ASP A 46 -8.77 -23.14 14.73
CA ASP A 46 -8.58 -23.97 13.54
C ASP A 46 -7.10 -24.36 13.39
N GLN A 47 -6.82 -25.22 12.42
CA GLN A 47 -5.47 -25.53 11.95
C GLN A 47 -4.78 -24.31 11.38
N GLY A 48 -3.47 -24.29 11.39
CA GLY A 48 -2.69 -23.21 10.81
C GLY A 48 -1.28 -23.65 10.43
N MET A 49 -0.74 -23.00 9.40
CA MET A 49 0.65 -23.10 9.01
C MET A 49 1.14 -21.69 8.73
N MET A 50 2.31 -21.32 9.27
CA MET A 50 2.89 -20.00 9.11
C MET A 50 4.22 -20.14 8.37
N PHE A 51 4.45 -19.22 7.44
CA PHE A 51 5.71 -19.09 6.73
C PHE A 51 6.43 -17.84 7.19
N GLY A 52 7.73 -17.98 7.47
CA GLY A 52 8.61 -16.85 7.75
C GLY A 52 9.75 -16.81 6.73
N TYR A 53 10.19 -15.58 6.42
CA TYR A 53 11.30 -15.33 5.52
C TYR A 53 12.09 -14.12 5.98
N ALA A 54 13.42 -14.19 5.84
CA ALA A 54 14.29 -13.04 6.08
C ALA A 54 15.47 -13.06 5.09
N CYS A 55 15.91 -11.89 4.67
CA CYS A 55 17.09 -11.70 3.84
C CYS A 55 17.89 -10.48 4.33
N ARG A 56 19.10 -10.29 3.79
CA ARG A 56 20.01 -9.19 4.20
C ARG A 56 19.96 -7.97 3.27
N GLU A 57 18.90 -7.82 2.50
CA GLU A 57 18.78 -6.74 1.52
C GLU A 57 18.40 -5.40 2.15
N THR A 58 17.78 -5.42 3.32
CA THR A 58 17.36 -4.23 4.06
C THR A 58 17.64 -4.37 5.55
N PRO A 59 17.75 -3.25 6.30
CA PRO A 59 17.92 -3.29 7.76
C PRO A 59 16.78 -4.03 8.48
N GLU A 60 15.58 -4.02 7.90
CA GLU A 60 14.40 -4.71 8.41
C GLU A 60 14.42 -6.21 8.12
N LEU A 61 15.45 -6.71 7.43
CA LEU A 61 15.58 -8.09 6.95
C LEU A 61 14.49 -8.52 5.97
N MET A 62 13.89 -7.55 5.30
CA MET A 62 12.85 -7.74 4.29
C MET A 62 13.44 -7.68 2.87
N PRO A 63 12.82 -8.34 1.88
CA PRO A 63 13.19 -8.17 0.48
C PRO A 63 13.07 -6.71 0.03
N LEU A 64 14.08 -6.23 -0.70
CA LEU A 64 14.19 -4.83 -1.10
C LEU A 64 12.98 -4.31 -1.89
N PRO A 65 12.43 -5.04 -2.89
CA PRO A 65 11.31 -4.52 -3.68
C PRO A 65 10.09 -4.19 -2.83
N ILE A 66 9.65 -5.13 -1.96
CA ILE A 66 8.47 -4.91 -1.12
C ILE A 66 8.74 -3.88 -0.02
N SER A 67 9.94 -3.83 0.54
CA SER A 67 10.31 -2.81 1.53
C SER A 67 10.23 -1.41 0.92
N LEU A 68 10.77 -1.20 -0.27
CA LEU A 68 10.68 0.08 -0.98
C LEU A 68 9.24 0.42 -1.38
N ALA A 69 8.47 -0.57 -1.86
CA ALA A 69 7.07 -0.35 -2.20
C ALA A 69 6.25 0.08 -0.98
N HIS A 70 6.45 -0.54 0.19
CA HIS A 70 5.81 -0.14 1.44
C HIS A 70 6.22 1.28 1.87
N LYS A 71 7.51 1.62 1.77
CA LYS A 71 8.01 2.96 2.10
C LYS A 71 7.42 4.03 1.18
N LEU A 72 7.28 3.75 -0.12
CA LEU A 72 6.60 4.63 -1.07
C LEU A 72 5.12 4.84 -0.72
N ALA A 73 4.39 3.78 -0.35
CA ALA A 73 2.99 3.88 0.05
C ALA A 73 2.82 4.68 1.36
N ALA A 74 3.72 4.48 2.32
CA ALA A 74 3.76 5.27 3.55
C ALA A 74 4.06 6.75 3.27
N GLN A 75 4.98 7.05 2.35
CA GLN A 75 5.31 8.42 1.96
C GLN A 75 4.14 9.11 1.24
N LEU A 76 3.41 8.40 0.36
CA LEU A 76 2.17 8.93 -0.23
C LEU A 76 1.16 9.35 0.85
N THR A 77 0.98 8.49 1.84
CA THR A 77 0.09 8.80 2.98
C THR A 77 0.57 10.02 3.76
N LYS A 78 1.88 10.10 4.03
CA LYS A 78 2.49 11.20 4.77
C LYS A 78 2.29 12.54 4.06
N VAL A 79 2.69 12.66 2.78
CA VAL A 79 2.60 13.93 2.04
C VAL A 79 1.16 14.40 1.82
N ARG A 80 0.21 13.48 1.83
CA ARG A 80 -1.22 13.80 1.83
C ARG A 80 -1.68 14.30 3.19
N ALA A 81 -1.32 13.60 4.27
CA ALA A 81 -1.81 13.89 5.62
C ALA A 81 -1.19 15.17 6.20
N ASP A 82 0.07 15.47 5.91
CA ASP A 82 0.75 16.68 6.37
C ASP A 82 0.46 17.91 5.50
N GLY A 83 -0.29 17.76 4.41
CA GLY A 83 -0.69 18.84 3.52
C GLY A 83 0.37 19.25 2.50
N THR A 84 1.47 18.54 2.36
CA THR A 84 2.47 18.77 1.31
C THR A 84 1.85 18.61 -0.09
N LEU A 85 1.04 17.55 -0.28
CA LEU A 85 0.28 17.29 -1.51
C LEU A 85 -1.22 17.12 -1.16
N PRO A 86 -1.94 18.20 -0.83
CA PRO A 86 -3.29 18.13 -0.27
C PRO A 86 -4.36 17.63 -1.26
N TYR A 87 -4.05 17.63 -2.54
CA TYR A 87 -4.92 17.13 -3.60
C TYR A 87 -4.88 15.60 -3.77
N LEU A 88 -3.94 14.90 -3.13
CA LEU A 88 -3.94 13.44 -3.12
C LEU A 88 -5.12 12.90 -2.31
N ARG A 89 -5.58 11.72 -2.71
CA ARG A 89 -6.65 10.99 -2.04
C ARG A 89 -6.10 9.67 -1.47
N PRO A 90 -6.85 8.98 -0.58
CA PRO A 90 -6.30 7.84 0.16
C PRO A 90 -5.95 6.61 -0.67
N ASP A 91 -6.60 6.37 -1.82
CA ASP A 91 -6.30 5.21 -2.65
C ASP A 91 -4.98 5.40 -3.40
N GLY A 92 -4.05 4.48 -3.17
CA GLY A 92 -2.75 4.50 -3.81
C GLY A 92 -2.15 3.11 -3.94
N LYS A 93 -1.33 2.94 -4.96
CA LYS A 93 -0.61 1.69 -5.27
C LYS A 93 0.84 2.01 -5.60
N THR A 94 1.73 1.14 -5.16
CA THR A 94 3.16 1.28 -5.43
C THR A 94 3.74 -0.08 -5.84
N GLN A 95 4.68 -0.04 -6.77
CA GLN A 95 5.42 -1.21 -7.21
C GLN A 95 6.86 -0.81 -7.49
N VAL A 96 7.80 -1.67 -7.12
CA VAL A 96 9.22 -1.48 -7.38
C VAL A 96 9.77 -2.75 -8.04
N THR A 97 10.48 -2.58 -9.14
CA THR A 97 11.23 -3.65 -9.82
C THR A 97 12.70 -3.41 -9.62
N VAL A 98 13.38 -4.41 -9.07
CA VAL A 98 14.82 -4.39 -8.78
C VAL A 98 15.53 -5.35 -9.73
N GLU A 99 16.63 -4.90 -10.32
CA GLU A 99 17.56 -5.75 -11.06
C GLU A 99 18.55 -6.38 -10.08
N TYR A 100 18.77 -7.70 -10.21
CA TYR A 100 19.69 -8.47 -9.39
C TYR A 100 20.81 -9.04 -10.22
N ALA A 101 22.00 -9.11 -9.65
CA ALA A 101 23.10 -9.86 -10.19
C ALA A 101 22.87 -11.38 -10.06
N GLU A 102 23.70 -12.18 -10.71
CA GLU A 102 23.60 -13.65 -10.68
C GLU A 102 23.72 -14.26 -9.28
N ASP A 103 24.43 -13.57 -8.39
CA ASP A 103 24.60 -13.97 -6.99
C ASP A 103 23.43 -13.56 -6.08
N GLY A 104 22.41 -12.91 -6.65
CA GLY A 104 21.25 -12.41 -5.92
C GLY A 104 21.43 -11.06 -5.22
N THR A 105 22.54 -10.34 -5.49
CA THR A 105 22.77 -9.00 -4.96
C THR A 105 21.93 -7.97 -5.73
N PRO A 106 21.17 -7.08 -5.05
CA PRO A 106 20.47 -5.98 -5.72
C PRO A 106 21.45 -5.02 -6.41
N VAL A 107 21.23 -4.70 -7.68
CA VAL A 107 22.12 -3.86 -8.49
C VAL A 107 21.54 -2.46 -8.67
N ARG A 108 20.30 -2.37 -9.17
CA ARG A 108 19.62 -1.11 -9.49
C ARG A 108 18.10 -1.25 -9.48
N ILE A 109 17.45 -0.14 -9.43
CA ILE A 109 15.99 -0.07 -9.65
C ILE A 109 15.72 0.00 -11.15
N ASP A 110 15.05 -1.01 -11.69
CA ASP A 110 14.65 -1.01 -13.10
C ASP A 110 13.40 -0.19 -13.33
N ALA A 111 12.39 -0.33 -12.46
CA ALA A 111 11.16 0.43 -12.60
C ALA A 111 10.51 0.76 -11.26
N VAL A 112 9.87 1.93 -11.19
CA VAL A 112 9.00 2.37 -10.11
C VAL A 112 7.65 2.73 -10.70
N VAL A 113 6.58 2.16 -10.16
CA VAL A 113 5.20 2.49 -10.52
C VAL A 113 4.50 3.05 -9.30
N VAL A 114 3.91 4.24 -9.43
CA VAL A 114 3.08 4.86 -8.40
C VAL A 114 1.75 5.26 -9.03
N SER A 115 0.65 4.77 -8.46
CA SER A 115 -0.68 5.25 -8.81
C SER A 115 -1.32 5.84 -7.58
N SER A 116 -1.82 7.06 -7.68
CA SER A 116 -2.47 7.76 -6.57
C SER A 116 -3.76 8.41 -7.03
N GLN A 117 -4.82 8.19 -6.29
CA GLN A 117 -6.07 8.91 -6.42
C GLN A 117 -5.83 10.40 -6.11
N HIS A 118 -6.47 11.28 -6.87
CA HIS A 118 -6.27 12.72 -6.77
C HIS A 118 -7.54 13.52 -7.01
N ALA A 119 -7.53 14.78 -6.62
CA ALA A 119 -8.62 15.71 -6.90
C ALA A 119 -8.72 15.99 -8.42
N ALA A 120 -9.94 16.25 -8.89
CA ALA A 120 -10.23 16.40 -10.32
C ALA A 120 -9.58 17.63 -10.96
N TYR A 121 -9.20 18.63 -10.15
CA TYR A 121 -8.67 19.91 -10.62
C TYR A 121 -7.15 19.90 -10.87
N ILE A 122 -6.42 18.85 -10.42
CA ILE A 122 -4.98 18.82 -10.60
C ILE A 122 -4.59 18.34 -11.99
N GLU A 123 -3.68 19.05 -12.62
CA GLU A 123 -3.13 18.66 -13.92
C GLU A 123 -2.18 17.47 -13.80
N THR A 124 -2.23 16.56 -14.77
CA THR A 124 -1.48 15.31 -14.74
C THR A 124 0.04 15.52 -14.65
N GLU A 125 0.57 16.50 -15.35
CA GLU A 125 2.02 16.78 -15.34
C GLU A 125 2.48 17.34 -13.99
N THR A 126 1.69 18.21 -13.37
CA THR A 126 1.94 18.69 -12.01
C THR A 126 1.93 17.54 -11.01
N LEU A 127 0.90 16.69 -11.08
CA LEU A 127 0.79 15.49 -10.25
C LEU A 127 2.03 14.59 -10.36
N ARG A 128 2.47 14.33 -11.61
CA ARG A 128 3.64 13.48 -11.88
C ARG A 128 4.92 14.08 -11.31
N HIS A 129 5.17 15.35 -11.59
CA HIS A 129 6.32 16.06 -11.05
C HIS A 129 6.36 16.02 -9.52
N ASP A 130 5.25 16.31 -8.88
CA ASP A 130 5.16 16.39 -7.44
C ASP A 130 5.31 15.02 -6.76
N ILE A 131 4.72 13.96 -7.31
CA ILE A 131 4.91 12.59 -6.80
C ILE A 131 6.35 12.13 -7.01
N GLU A 132 6.94 12.40 -8.18
CA GLU A 132 8.35 12.07 -8.39
C GLU A 132 9.24 12.74 -7.36
N LYS A 133 9.08 14.04 -7.16
CA LYS A 133 9.90 14.84 -6.26
C LYS A 133 9.69 14.49 -4.79
N ASN A 134 8.44 14.46 -4.31
CA ASN A 134 8.12 14.39 -2.88
C ASN A 134 7.88 12.95 -2.37
N VAL A 135 7.80 11.98 -3.28
CA VAL A 135 7.57 10.58 -2.91
C VAL A 135 8.70 9.70 -3.41
N ILE A 136 8.93 9.64 -4.72
CA ILE A 136 9.89 8.66 -5.29
C ILE A 136 11.32 9.03 -4.91
N ARG A 137 11.73 10.28 -5.14
CA ARG A 137 13.10 10.75 -4.85
C ARG A 137 13.43 10.81 -3.36
N GLU A 138 12.41 10.88 -2.49
CA GLU A 138 12.60 10.85 -1.03
C GLU A 138 12.82 9.43 -0.49
N ILE A 139 12.36 8.41 -1.20
CA ILE A 139 12.36 7.02 -0.71
C ILE A 139 13.37 6.14 -1.43
N ILE A 140 13.48 6.27 -2.75
CA ILE A 140 14.38 5.42 -3.53
C ILE A 140 15.82 5.98 -3.41
N PRO A 141 16.80 5.16 -2.99
CA PRO A 141 18.19 5.60 -2.92
C PRO A 141 18.70 6.06 -4.28
N ALA A 142 19.33 7.24 -4.29
CA ALA A 142 19.77 7.88 -5.54
C ALA A 142 20.85 7.06 -6.27
N ASP A 143 21.67 6.34 -5.54
CA ASP A 143 22.72 5.46 -6.05
C ASP A 143 22.18 4.16 -6.68
N MET A 144 20.92 3.84 -6.43
CA MET A 144 20.23 2.72 -7.07
C MET A 144 19.42 3.11 -8.31
N MET A 145 19.36 4.40 -8.65
CA MET A 145 18.67 4.91 -9.84
C MET A 145 19.66 5.41 -10.87
N ASP A 146 19.38 5.14 -12.13
CA ASP A 146 20.17 5.60 -13.28
C ASP A 146 19.26 6.17 -14.37
N ASP A 147 19.85 6.54 -15.52
CA ASP A 147 19.15 7.07 -16.68
C ASP A 147 18.23 6.05 -17.39
N LYS A 148 18.38 4.75 -17.06
CA LYS A 148 17.53 3.66 -17.56
C LYS A 148 16.37 3.33 -16.63
N THR A 149 16.36 3.86 -15.41
CA THR A 149 15.28 3.63 -14.45
C THR A 149 13.97 4.23 -14.98
N LYS A 150 12.97 3.37 -15.11
CA LYS A 150 11.65 3.76 -15.62
C LYS A 150 10.75 4.21 -14.48
N ILE A 151 10.20 5.42 -14.58
CA ILE A 151 9.25 5.96 -13.61
C ILE A 151 7.89 6.10 -14.25
N PHE A 152 6.89 5.42 -13.67
CA PHE A 152 5.51 5.46 -14.13
C PHE A 152 4.61 6.02 -13.02
N ILE A 153 4.06 7.20 -13.24
CA ILE A 153 3.14 7.84 -12.29
C ILE A 153 1.78 8.01 -12.98
N ASN A 154 0.75 7.39 -12.39
CA ASN A 154 -0.59 7.30 -12.97
C ASN A 154 -0.52 6.97 -14.47
N PRO A 155 0.05 5.80 -14.86
CA PRO A 155 0.34 5.49 -16.27
C PRO A 155 -0.93 5.42 -17.14
N THR A 156 -2.08 5.13 -16.56
CA THR A 156 -3.38 5.15 -17.26
C THR A 156 -4.00 6.54 -17.35
N GLY A 157 -3.35 7.57 -16.77
CA GLY A 157 -3.82 8.94 -16.75
C GLY A 157 -4.59 9.29 -15.49
N ARG A 158 -5.80 9.82 -15.65
CA ARG A 158 -6.64 10.34 -14.57
C ARG A 158 -7.09 9.24 -13.60
N PHE A 159 -6.89 9.47 -12.27
CA PHE A 159 -7.33 8.58 -11.21
C PHE A 159 -8.08 9.39 -10.13
N VAL A 160 -9.28 9.84 -10.45
CA VAL A 160 -10.14 10.64 -9.56
C VAL A 160 -11.12 9.74 -8.82
N THR A 161 -11.77 8.81 -9.52
CA THR A 161 -12.63 7.82 -8.89
C THR A 161 -11.78 6.67 -8.36
N GLY A 162 -11.80 6.45 -7.06
CA GLY A 162 -11.03 5.43 -6.37
C GLY A 162 -11.60 5.14 -4.98
N GLY A 163 -10.86 4.36 -4.18
CA GLY A 163 -11.31 3.92 -2.87
C GLY A 163 -12.59 3.08 -2.95
N PRO A 164 -13.44 3.08 -1.92
CA PRO A 164 -14.64 2.24 -1.87
C PRO A 164 -15.63 2.49 -3.01
N GLN A 165 -15.63 3.70 -3.59
CA GLN A 165 -16.48 4.04 -4.74
C GLN A 165 -15.96 3.41 -6.04
N GLY A 166 -14.63 3.31 -6.18
CA GLY A 166 -14.00 2.74 -7.39
C GLY A 166 -13.97 1.23 -7.37
N ASP A 167 -13.59 0.66 -6.24
CA ASP A 167 -13.46 -0.79 -6.06
C ASP A 167 -13.68 -1.17 -4.59
N SER A 168 -14.36 -2.27 -4.35
CA SER A 168 -14.56 -2.80 -3.01
C SER A 168 -13.49 -3.83 -2.66
N GLY A 169 -13.06 -3.82 -1.40
CA GLY A 169 -12.04 -4.73 -0.90
C GLY A 169 -12.53 -5.63 0.21
N LEU A 170 -11.81 -6.69 0.45
CA LEU A 170 -11.97 -7.59 1.59
C LEU A 170 -10.64 -7.68 2.34
N THR A 171 -10.70 -7.75 3.67
CA THR A 171 -9.54 -8.01 4.51
C THR A 171 -8.93 -9.39 4.17
N GLY A 172 -7.59 -9.48 4.18
CA GLY A 172 -6.86 -10.72 3.90
C GLY A 172 -6.76 -11.09 2.42
N ARG A 173 -7.07 -10.18 1.49
CA ARG A 173 -6.94 -10.43 0.04
C ARG A 173 -5.71 -9.81 -0.61
N LYS A 174 -4.78 -9.25 0.17
CA LYS A 174 -3.50 -8.72 -0.29
C LYS A 174 -2.33 -9.50 0.31
N ILE A 175 -2.44 -10.83 0.29
CA ILE A 175 -1.52 -11.74 0.99
C ILE A 175 -0.05 -11.61 0.57
N ILE A 176 0.23 -11.25 -0.66
CA ILE A 176 1.60 -11.02 -1.13
C ILE A 176 2.15 -9.68 -0.61
N VAL A 177 1.31 -8.63 -0.57
CA VAL A 177 1.65 -7.32 0.02
C VAL A 177 1.82 -7.44 1.54
N ASP A 178 0.98 -8.25 2.18
CA ASP A 178 0.97 -8.46 3.63
C ASP A 178 2.14 -9.32 4.12
N THR A 179 2.86 -9.99 3.20
CA THR A 179 3.98 -10.88 3.52
C THR A 179 5.29 -10.39 2.92
N TYR A 180 5.90 -11.10 1.98
CA TYR A 180 7.27 -10.88 1.53
C TYR A 180 7.39 -10.48 0.05
N GLY A 181 6.30 -10.00 -0.57
CA GLY A 181 6.33 -9.55 -1.97
C GLY A 181 6.58 -10.67 -2.98
N GLY A 182 6.26 -11.92 -2.65
CA GLY A 182 6.46 -13.08 -3.51
C GLY A 182 7.81 -13.80 -3.34
N TYR A 183 8.67 -13.35 -2.42
CA TYR A 183 9.98 -13.98 -2.15
C TYR A 183 9.86 -15.28 -1.35
N SER A 184 8.78 -15.47 -0.64
CA SER A 184 8.51 -16.68 0.15
C SER A 184 7.10 -17.17 -0.08
N ARG A 185 6.85 -18.39 0.37
CA ARG A 185 5.49 -18.95 0.46
C ARG A 185 4.64 -18.19 1.48
N HIS A 186 3.35 -18.30 1.33
CA HIS A 186 2.36 -17.63 2.17
C HIS A 186 1.14 -18.53 2.40
#